data_948195158c927efc549b1edcea068c6c
#
_entry.id   948195158c927efc549b1edcea068c6c
#
_cell.length_a   1.000
_cell.length_b   1.000
_cell.length_c   1.000
_cell.angle_alpha   90.00
_cell.angle_beta   90.00
_cell.angle_gamma   90.00
#
_symmetry.space_group_name_H-M   'P 1'
#
loop_
_entity.id
_entity.type
_entity.pdbx_description
1 polymer ?
#
loop_
_entity_poly.entity_id
_entity_poly.type
_entity_poly.pdbx_seq_one_letter_code
_entity_poly.pdbx_strand_id
1 'polypeptide(L)'
;MRPIDQEICSLLKVRKIGGMELLFREYYKPLVVWATTFLHDTQRAEDIVQDFFVKLWEKPYSALLPETLKSYLFTSIRNLALNQLDKIDPLRRACDCLLYT
;
A
#
# COMPACT_ATOMS: atom_id res chain seq x y z
N MET A 1 -17.03 5.66 4.37
CA MET A 1 -16.72 4.90 3.14
C MET A 1 -16.98 5.76 1.92
N ARG A 2 -16.06 5.85 1.01
CA ARG A 2 -16.24 6.60 -0.23
C ARG A 2 -16.91 5.71 -1.28
N PRO A 3 -17.82 6.27 -2.13
CA PRO A 3 -18.41 5.48 -3.21
C PRO A 3 -17.39 4.87 -4.17
N ILE A 4 -16.26 5.57 -4.41
CA ILE A 4 -15.21 5.07 -5.29
C ILE A 4 -14.58 3.79 -4.73
N ASP A 5 -14.44 3.67 -3.42
CA ASP A 5 -13.89 2.47 -2.80
C ASP A 5 -14.78 1.26 -3.06
N GLN A 6 -16.10 1.46 -3.01
CA GLN A 6 -17.06 0.40 -3.32
C GLN A 6 -16.95 -0.06 -4.77
N GLU A 7 -16.80 0.89 -5.70
CA GLU A 7 -16.64 0.58 -7.12
C GLU A 7 -15.33 -0.19 -7.36
N ILE A 8 -14.24 0.26 -6.75
CA ILE A 8 -12.94 -0.40 -6.88
C ILE A 8 -13.05 -1.86 -6.42
N CYS A 9 -13.60 -2.10 -5.24
CA CYS A 9 -13.74 -3.45 -4.71
C CYS A 9 -14.61 -4.33 -5.59
N SER A 10 -15.71 -3.78 -6.11
CA SER A 10 -16.61 -4.53 -6.98
C SER A 10 -15.91 -4.98 -8.26
N LEU A 11 -15.14 -4.08 -8.87
CA LEU A 11 -14.42 -4.39 -10.10
C LEU A 11 -13.29 -5.39 -9.86
N LEU A 12 -12.58 -5.26 -8.75
CA LEU A 12 -11.49 -6.18 -8.41
C LEU A 12 -12.01 -7.59 -8.14
N LYS A 13 -13.17 -7.71 -7.51
CA LYS A 13 -13.75 -9.03 -7.22
C LYS A 13 -14.01 -9.84 -8.47
N VAL A 14 -14.37 -9.18 -9.57
CA VAL A 14 -14.59 -9.85 -10.86
C VAL A 14 -13.36 -9.76 -11.76
N ARG A 15 -12.23 -9.32 -11.21
CA ARG A 15 -10.94 -9.23 -11.85
C ARG A 15 -10.94 -8.41 -13.14
N LYS A 16 -11.66 -7.30 -13.13
CA LYS A 16 -11.63 -6.35 -14.23
C LYS A 16 -10.49 -5.38 -14.05
N ILE A 17 -9.72 -5.15 -15.11
CA ILE A 17 -8.58 -4.24 -15.09
C ILE A 17 -8.97 -2.81 -14.72
N GLY A 18 -10.22 -2.42 -15.02
CA GLY A 18 -10.75 -1.11 -14.63
C GLY A 18 -10.67 -0.86 -13.13
N GLY A 19 -10.79 -1.92 -12.31
CA GLY A 19 -10.62 -1.80 -10.86
C GLY A 19 -9.23 -1.38 -10.47
N MET A 20 -8.21 -1.96 -11.12
CA MET A 20 -6.82 -1.57 -10.89
C MET A 20 -6.54 -0.14 -11.38
N GLU A 21 -7.12 0.24 -12.51
CA GLU A 21 -6.96 1.59 -13.02
C GLU A 21 -7.54 2.62 -12.07
N LEU A 22 -8.74 2.36 -11.52
CA LEU A 22 -9.35 3.24 -10.54
C LEU A 22 -8.53 3.29 -9.25
N LEU A 23 -8.08 2.13 -8.79
CA LEU A 23 -7.26 2.04 -7.58
C LEU A 23 -5.97 2.86 -7.74
N PHE A 24 -5.30 2.69 -8.87
CA PHE A 24 -4.08 3.42 -9.17
C PHE A 24 -4.35 4.93 -9.19
N ARG A 25 -5.39 5.36 -9.92
CA ARG A 25 -5.69 6.78 -10.06
C ARG A 25 -6.04 7.43 -8.72
N GLU A 26 -6.76 6.72 -7.85
CA GLU A 26 -7.24 7.30 -6.59
C GLU A 26 -6.21 7.21 -5.47
N TYR A 27 -5.38 6.17 -5.46
CA TYR A 27 -4.54 5.88 -4.31
C TYR A 27 -3.03 5.93 -4.57
N TYR A 28 -2.57 5.94 -5.82
CA TYR A 28 -1.14 5.87 -6.11
C TYR A 28 -0.37 7.04 -5.46
N LYS A 29 -0.77 8.27 -5.74
CA LYS A 29 -0.07 9.44 -5.19
C LYS A 29 -0.14 9.51 -3.66
N PRO A 30 -1.31 9.33 -3.04
CA PRO A 30 -1.36 9.31 -1.58
C PRO A 30 -0.49 8.22 -0.96
N LEU A 31 -0.44 7.05 -1.57
CA LEU A 31 0.38 5.96 -1.06
C LEU A 31 1.86 6.24 -1.24
N VAL A 32 2.26 6.86 -2.36
CA VAL A 32 3.67 7.26 -2.55
C VAL A 32 4.08 8.30 -1.51
N VAL A 33 3.24 9.30 -1.26
CA VAL A 33 3.51 10.31 -0.23
C VAL A 33 3.64 9.62 1.14
N TRP A 34 2.74 8.70 1.45
CA TRP A 34 2.76 7.95 2.71
C TRP A 34 4.05 7.15 2.85
N ALA A 35 4.45 6.42 1.81
CA ALA A 35 5.69 5.64 1.82
C ALA A 35 6.91 6.54 1.97
N THR A 36 6.89 7.72 1.34
CA THR A 36 8.00 8.68 1.41
C THR A 36 8.20 9.19 2.84
N THR A 37 7.14 9.27 3.65
CA THR A 37 7.29 9.69 5.05
C THR A 37 8.15 8.72 5.85
N PHE A 38 8.20 7.46 5.46
CA PHE A 38 9.04 6.46 6.12
C PHE A 38 10.43 6.35 5.48
N LEU A 39 10.48 6.36 4.14
CA LEU A 39 11.70 6.07 3.40
C LEU A 39 12.55 7.31 3.10
N HIS A 40 11.95 8.49 3.07
CA HIS A 40 12.61 9.76 2.70
C HIS A 40 13.27 9.70 1.32
N ASP A 41 12.70 8.88 0.41
CA ASP A 41 13.20 8.66 -0.94
C ASP A 41 12.01 8.35 -1.84
N THR A 42 11.69 9.29 -2.72
CA THR A 42 10.52 9.17 -3.59
C THR A 42 10.64 7.98 -4.54
N GLN A 43 11.83 7.72 -5.08
CA GLN A 43 12.03 6.62 -6.01
C GLN A 43 11.73 5.28 -5.34
N ARG A 44 12.24 5.08 -4.14
CA ARG A 44 11.97 3.85 -3.38
C ARG A 44 10.50 3.71 -3.01
N ALA A 45 9.86 4.84 -2.67
CA ALA A 45 8.45 4.86 -2.36
C ALA A 45 7.62 4.42 -3.57
N GLU A 46 7.93 4.95 -4.75
CA GLU A 46 7.24 4.57 -5.98
C GLU A 46 7.44 3.09 -6.29
N ASP A 47 8.64 2.58 -6.13
CA ASP A 47 8.94 1.17 -6.39
C ASP A 47 8.11 0.26 -5.48
N ILE A 48 8.01 0.60 -4.20
CA ILE A 48 7.22 -0.17 -3.24
C ILE A 48 5.73 -0.17 -3.63
N VAL A 49 5.19 0.99 -3.96
CA VAL A 49 3.77 1.11 -4.27
C VAL A 49 3.44 0.35 -5.56
N GLN A 50 4.29 0.47 -6.58
CA GLN A 50 4.10 -0.23 -7.84
C GLN A 50 4.16 -1.75 -7.63
N ASP A 51 5.15 -2.23 -6.90
CA ASP A 51 5.30 -3.65 -6.60
C ASP A 51 4.10 -4.17 -5.81
N PHE A 52 3.62 -3.39 -4.86
CA PHE A 52 2.43 -3.74 -4.09
C PHE A 52 1.21 -3.89 -4.98
N PHE A 53 1.01 -2.99 -5.94
CA PHE A 53 -0.13 -3.06 -6.85
C PHE A 53 -0.06 -4.30 -7.74
N VAL A 54 1.13 -4.66 -8.22
CA VAL A 54 1.31 -5.88 -9.01
C VAL A 54 0.94 -7.11 -8.19
N LYS A 55 1.43 -7.19 -6.97
CA LYS A 55 1.12 -8.31 -6.07
C LYS A 55 -0.35 -8.35 -5.70
N LEU A 56 -0.96 -7.20 -5.52
CA LEU A 56 -2.38 -7.11 -5.23
C LEU A 56 -3.21 -7.67 -6.37
N TRP A 57 -2.83 -7.40 -7.62
CA TRP A 57 -3.53 -7.91 -8.79
C TRP A 57 -3.43 -9.44 -8.89
N GLU A 58 -2.34 -10.02 -8.42
CA GLU A 58 -2.12 -11.47 -8.49
C GLU A 58 -2.90 -12.27 -7.46
N LYS A 59 -3.39 -11.62 -6.39
CA LYS A 59 -4.09 -12.29 -5.30
C LYS A 59 -5.59 -12.33 -5.51
N PRO A 60 -6.31 -13.32 -4.94
CA PRO A 60 -7.78 -13.28 -4.94
C PRO A 60 -8.29 -12.19 -4.00
N TYR A 61 -9.30 -11.45 -4.45
CA TYR A 61 -9.81 -10.27 -3.75
C TYR A 61 -11.08 -10.51 -2.95
N SER A 62 -11.41 -11.76 -2.67
CA SER A 62 -12.65 -12.09 -1.97
C SER A 62 -12.73 -11.46 -0.56
N ALA A 63 -11.59 -11.11 0.01
CA ALA A 63 -11.53 -10.56 1.37
C ALA A 63 -11.49 -9.03 1.43
N LEU A 64 -11.41 -8.33 0.29
CA LEU A 64 -11.37 -6.88 0.28
C LEU A 64 -12.77 -6.29 0.45
N LEU A 65 -12.93 -5.46 1.49
CA LEU A 65 -14.18 -4.77 1.77
C LEU A 65 -14.01 -3.27 1.55
N PRO A 66 -15.02 -2.58 1.01
CA PRO A 66 -14.92 -1.14 0.79
C PRO A 66 -14.60 -0.36 2.07
N GLU A 67 -15.13 -0.80 3.21
CA GLU A 67 -14.95 -0.14 4.50
C GLU A 67 -13.49 -0.19 4.98
N THR A 68 -12.75 -1.22 4.60
CA THR A 68 -11.39 -1.44 5.07
C THR A 68 -10.34 -1.22 3.98
N LEU A 69 -10.74 -0.90 2.76
CA LEU A 69 -9.81 -0.76 1.63
C LEU A 69 -8.70 0.25 1.93
N LYS A 70 -9.06 1.46 2.31
CA LYS A 70 -8.07 2.51 2.58
C LYS A 70 -7.11 2.08 3.68
N SER A 71 -7.65 1.57 4.80
CA SER A 71 -6.83 1.12 5.92
C SER A 71 -5.88 0.00 5.51
N TYR A 72 -6.38 -0.95 4.73
CA TYR A 72 -5.57 -2.07 4.22
C TYR A 72 -4.40 -1.57 3.37
N LEU A 73 -4.69 -0.65 2.43
CA LEU A 73 -3.66 -0.12 1.54
C LEU A 73 -2.57 0.62 2.31
N PHE A 74 -2.97 1.53 3.19
CA PHE A 74 -2.00 2.33 3.94
C PHE A 74 -1.20 1.51 4.93
N THR A 75 -1.82 0.55 5.60
CA THR A 75 -1.11 -0.35 6.52
C THR A 75 -0.12 -1.24 5.77
N SER A 76 -0.52 -1.77 4.62
CA SER A 76 0.35 -2.62 3.82
C SER A 76 1.58 -1.86 3.33
N ILE A 77 1.40 -0.64 2.83
CA ILE A 77 2.51 0.19 2.38
C ILE A 77 3.44 0.55 3.54
N ARG A 78 2.87 0.90 4.70
CA ARG A 78 3.67 1.17 5.89
C ARG A 78 4.55 -0.02 6.24
N ASN A 79 3.97 -1.23 6.26
CA ASN A 79 4.73 -2.43 6.60
C ASN A 79 5.83 -2.73 5.59
N LEU A 80 5.56 -2.55 4.30
CA LEU A 80 6.56 -2.74 3.27
C LEU A 80 7.69 -1.72 3.38
N ALA A 81 7.35 -0.47 3.66
CA ALA A 81 8.36 0.58 3.83
C ALA A 81 9.25 0.30 5.04
N LEU A 82 8.67 -0.10 6.16
CA LEU A 82 9.44 -0.43 7.36
C LEU A 82 10.35 -1.64 7.13
N ASN A 83 9.85 -2.66 6.41
CA ASN A 83 10.68 -3.81 6.05
C ASN A 83 11.85 -3.42 5.18
N GLN A 84 11.65 -2.48 4.27
CA GLN A 84 12.75 -2.00 3.42
C GLN A 84 13.78 -1.21 4.21
N LEU A 85 13.35 -0.42 5.19
CA LEU A 85 14.28 0.28 6.08
C LEU A 85 15.16 -0.70 6.86
N ASP A 86 14.61 -1.84 7.27
CA ASP A 86 15.39 -2.87 7.93
C ASP A 86 16.53 -3.38 7.08
N LYS A 87 16.30 -3.57 5.80
CA LYS A 87 17.32 -4.06 4.88
C LYS A 87 18.43 -3.03 4.65
N ILE A 88 18.06 -1.74 4.74
CA ILE A 88 19.00 -0.65 4.51
C ILE A 88 19.76 -0.31 5.77
N ASP A 89 19.08 -0.28 6.92
CA ASP A 89 19.65 0.13 8.20
C ASP A 89 19.04 -0.67 9.34
N PRO A 90 19.61 -1.86 9.64
CA PRO A 90 19.11 -2.69 10.74
C PRO A 90 19.17 -2.01 12.10
N LEU A 91 20.14 -1.12 12.32
CA LEU A 91 20.28 -0.40 13.58
C LEU A 91 19.12 0.56 13.80
N ARG A 92 18.64 1.17 12.73
CA ARG A 92 17.50 2.09 12.82
C ARG A 92 16.25 1.37 13.31
N ARG A 93 16.01 0.15 12.84
CA ARG A 93 14.88 -0.64 13.30
C ARG A 93 15.02 -0.99 14.78
N ALA A 94 16.21 -1.36 15.21
CA ALA A 94 16.44 -1.66 16.63
C ALA A 94 16.11 -0.44 17.49
N CYS A 95 16.52 0.75 17.05
CA CYS A 95 16.19 1.99 17.76
C CYS A 95 14.68 2.24 17.78
N ASP A 96 13.99 2.04 16.66
CA ASP A 96 12.54 2.20 16.60
C ASP A 96 11.82 1.22 17.51
N CYS A 97 12.28 -0.03 17.57
CA CYS A 97 11.71 -1.02 18.46
C CYS A 97 11.89 -0.62 19.93
N LEU A 98 13.03 -0.06 20.26
CA LEU A 98 13.30 0.42 21.62
C LEU A 98 12.43 1.61 21.99
N LEU A 99 12.14 2.49 21.03
CA LEU A 99 11.29 3.66 21.24
C LEU A 99 9.83 3.29 21.42
N TYR A 100 9.35 2.23 20.78
CA TYR A 100 7.95 1.83 20.80
C TYR A 100 7.64 0.69 21.77
N THR A 101 8.63 0.15 22.40
CA THR A 101 8.45 -0.83 23.47
C THR A 101 8.65 -0.18 24.81
#